data_8af401d27a65c0ec65ca925452f0d280
#
_entry.id   8af401d27a65c0ec65ca925452f0d280
#
_cell.length_a   1.000
_cell.length_b   1.000
_cell.length_c   1.000
_cell.angle_alpha   90.00
_cell.angle_beta   90.00
_cell.angle_gamma   90.00
#
_symmetry.space_group_name_H-M   'P 1'
#
loop_
_entity.id
_entity.type
_entity.pdbx_description
1 polymer ?
#
loop_
_entity_poly.entity_id
_entity_poly.type
_entity_poly.pdbx_seq_one_letter_code
_entity_poly.pdbx_strand_id
1 'polypeptide(L)'
;MLLNTERLQYLVCVAETGSFSAAARKLNVSASAVNQAVQAMEIDIGIRLFERVAGKSPSLTPEGKALYFQALEIVPRLQAIERKARSLQSGEEPILTIATHSMTLYPRFTQVIALLTEQFPELELILVDAEKHQLSANDESLGADIMIAPGGLCPQRGSNAQVVDKIEWCFLTSPLHPLARLKGEVTPEDLEQYPQLLSLEGKVATNELLESLRYSPRLIRYENHDQLQDMLLCGAGFVAYPTKLAQPFIDHGLVTKLNVGHYDSSLTWPVELSWRSGLGTVGTWFIEQVLEQER
;
A
#
# COMPACT_ATOMS: atom_id res chain seq x y z
N MET A 1 9.62 34.80 -8.93
CA MET A 1 9.16 33.43 -9.17
C MET A 1 7.66 33.45 -9.02
N LEU A 2 6.90 33.03 -10.05
CA LEU A 2 5.41 33.13 -10.08
C LEU A 2 4.74 32.09 -9.17
N LEU A 3 5.39 30.96 -8.97
CA LEU A 3 4.90 29.88 -8.11
C LEU A 3 5.76 29.76 -6.87
N ASN A 4 5.14 29.55 -5.72
CA ASN A 4 5.78 29.19 -4.47
C ASN A 4 5.16 27.92 -3.91
N THR A 5 5.83 27.31 -2.96
CA THR A 5 5.44 26.04 -2.33
C THR A 5 4.08 26.05 -1.68
N GLU A 6 3.76 27.11 -0.96
CA GLU A 6 2.49 27.27 -0.26
C GLU A 6 1.31 27.24 -1.23
N ARG A 7 1.44 27.94 -2.36
CA ARG A 7 0.41 27.95 -3.41
C ARG A 7 0.22 26.58 -4.07
N LEU A 8 1.33 25.83 -4.27
CA LEU A 8 1.26 24.46 -4.78
C LEU A 8 0.58 23.53 -3.79
N GLN A 9 0.86 23.65 -2.49
CA GLN A 9 0.16 22.91 -1.44
C GLN A 9 -1.33 23.22 -1.42
N TYR A 10 -1.72 24.48 -1.60
CA TYR A 10 -3.13 24.86 -1.68
C TYR A 10 -3.80 24.27 -2.90
N LEU A 11 -3.17 24.32 -4.08
CA LEU A 11 -3.67 23.68 -5.29
C LEU A 11 -3.96 22.20 -5.07
N VAL A 12 -2.96 21.46 -4.55
CA VAL A 12 -3.06 20.02 -4.29
C VAL A 12 -4.19 19.75 -3.29
N CYS A 13 -4.18 20.44 -2.16
CA CYS A 13 -5.15 20.21 -1.09
C CYS A 13 -6.60 20.52 -1.50
N VAL A 14 -6.83 21.59 -2.27
CA VAL A 14 -8.18 21.93 -2.80
C VAL A 14 -8.63 20.89 -3.81
N ALA A 15 -7.73 20.40 -4.68
CA ALA A 15 -8.05 19.37 -5.66
C ALA A 15 -8.43 18.04 -5.00
N GLU A 16 -7.68 17.61 -3.98
CA GLU A 16 -7.94 16.38 -3.24
C GLU A 16 -9.22 16.43 -2.40
N THR A 17 -9.47 17.56 -1.73
CA THR A 17 -10.61 17.70 -0.81
C THR A 17 -11.90 18.13 -1.51
N GLY A 18 -11.81 18.60 -2.75
CA GLY A 18 -12.94 19.14 -3.50
C GLY A 18 -13.56 20.38 -2.87
N SER A 19 -12.87 21.07 -1.92
CA SER A 19 -13.42 22.21 -1.19
C SER A 19 -12.34 23.11 -0.61
N PHE A 20 -12.44 24.41 -0.87
CA PHE A 20 -11.56 25.42 -0.27
C PHE A 20 -11.64 25.43 1.26
N SER A 21 -12.85 25.23 1.83
CA SER A 21 -13.02 25.20 3.29
C SER A 21 -12.48 23.91 3.90
N ALA A 22 -12.56 22.78 3.23
CA ALA A 22 -11.98 21.53 3.69
C ALA A 22 -10.45 21.57 3.61
N ALA A 23 -9.90 22.10 2.50
CA ALA A 23 -8.46 22.32 2.36
C ALA A 23 -7.91 23.25 3.46
N ALA A 24 -8.62 24.35 3.76
CA ALA A 24 -8.24 25.28 4.80
C ALA A 24 -8.16 24.61 6.18
N ARG A 25 -9.15 23.76 6.51
CA ARG A 25 -9.11 22.97 7.76
C ARG A 25 -7.93 22.00 7.80
N LYS A 26 -7.67 21.27 6.69
CA LYS A 26 -6.54 20.33 6.58
C LYS A 26 -5.19 21.03 6.76
N LEU A 27 -5.08 22.26 6.27
CA LEU A 27 -3.85 23.05 6.30
C LEU A 27 -3.76 24.03 7.50
N ASN A 28 -4.77 24.02 8.39
CA ASN A 28 -4.86 24.88 9.56
C ASN A 28 -4.74 26.38 9.24
N VAL A 29 -5.41 26.82 8.17
CA VAL A 29 -5.46 28.23 7.73
C VAL A 29 -6.92 28.66 7.48
N SER A 30 -7.16 29.94 7.17
CA SER A 30 -8.50 30.41 6.83
C SER A 30 -8.89 30.05 5.38
N ALA A 31 -10.18 29.78 5.14
CA ALA A 31 -10.68 29.52 3.80
C ALA A 31 -10.46 30.71 2.84
N SER A 32 -10.48 31.93 3.37
CA SER A 32 -10.15 33.15 2.61
C SER A 32 -8.69 33.16 2.16
N ALA A 33 -7.75 32.72 2.99
CA ALA A 33 -6.33 32.66 2.64
C ALA A 33 -6.09 31.66 1.49
N VAL A 34 -6.65 30.46 1.57
CA VAL A 34 -6.54 29.45 0.51
C VAL A 34 -7.13 29.97 -0.81
N ASN A 35 -8.33 30.59 -0.73
CA ASN A 35 -8.99 31.13 -1.91
C ASN A 35 -8.19 32.26 -2.56
N GLN A 36 -7.71 33.22 -1.76
CA GLN A 36 -6.89 34.33 -2.25
C GLN A 36 -5.56 33.86 -2.85
N ALA A 37 -4.91 32.88 -2.23
CA ALA A 37 -3.64 32.34 -2.71
C ALA A 37 -3.81 31.62 -4.06
N VAL A 38 -4.86 30.81 -4.21
CA VAL A 38 -5.19 30.15 -5.49
C VAL A 38 -5.56 31.18 -6.56
N GLN A 39 -6.38 32.19 -6.25
CA GLN A 39 -6.70 33.27 -7.18
C GLN A 39 -5.47 34.06 -7.60
N ALA A 40 -4.61 34.41 -6.67
CA ALA A 40 -3.36 35.10 -6.99
C ALA A 40 -2.47 34.24 -7.90
N MET A 41 -2.40 32.95 -7.66
CA MET A 41 -1.67 32.02 -8.52
C MET A 41 -2.26 31.99 -9.94
N GLU A 42 -3.60 31.90 -10.08
CA GLU A 42 -4.30 31.94 -11.38
C GLU A 42 -4.02 33.23 -12.16
N ILE A 43 -3.99 34.38 -11.45
CA ILE A 43 -3.67 35.67 -12.04
C ILE A 43 -2.19 35.72 -12.49
N ASP A 44 -1.27 35.30 -11.63
CA ASP A 44 0.17 35.39 -11.89
C ASP A 44 0.61 34.52 -13.07
N ILE A 45 -0.04 33.33 -13.25
CA ILE A 45 0.27 32.44 -14.36
C ILE A 45 -0.63 32.65 -15.59
N GLY A 46 -1.70 33.46 -15.46
CA GLY A 46 -2.64 33.74 -16.55
C GLY A 46 -3.55 32.57 -16.92
N ILE A 47 -3.71 31.57 -16.05
CA ILE A 47 -4.46 30.33 -16.31
C ILE A 47 -5.43 30.07 -15.17
N ARG A 48 -6.67 29.70 -15.48
CA ARG A 48 -7.63 29.22 -14.47
C ARG A 48 -7.31 27.77 -14.12
N LEU A 49 -7.21 27.49 -12.82
CA LEU A 49 -6.92 26.15 -12.31
C LEU A 49 -8.18 25.41 -11.89
N PHE A 50 -9.20 26.16 -11.44
CA PHE A 50 -10.46 25.59 -10.99
C PHE A 50 -11.66 26.20 -11.73
N GLU A 51 -12.58 25.32 -12.11
CA GLU A 51 -13.95 25.71 -12.47
C GLU A 51 -14.74 25.93 -11.18
N ARG A 52 -15.41 27.08 -11.10
CA ARG A 52 -16.22 27.49 -9.94
C ARG A 52 -17.64 27.71 -10.41
N VAL A 53 -18.51 26.77 -10.11
CA VAL A 53 -19.95 26.87 -10.40
C VAL A 53 -20.67 27.05 -9.07
N ALA A 54 -21.55 28.06 -8.99
CA ALA A 54 -22.32 28.30 -7.76
C ALA A 54 -23.10 27.05 -7.35
N GLY A 55 -22.96 26.68 -6.07
CA GLY A 55 -23.60 25.48 -5.52
C GLY A 55 -22.93 24.13 -5.84
N LYS A 56 -21.78 24.12 -6.55
CA LYS A 56 -21.01 22.90 -6.82
C LYS A 56 -19.61 22.98 -6.22
N SER A 57 -19.05 21.82 -5.94
CA SER A 57 -17.64 21.70 -5.56
C SER A 57 -16.72 22.18 -6.68
N PRO A 58 -15.60 22.86 -6.38
CA PRO A 58 -14.61 23.24 -7.37
C PRO A 58 -14.03 22.00 -8.05
N SER A 59 -13.88 22.04 -9.37
CA SER A 59 -13.23 21.00 -10.17
C SER A 59 -12.05 21.58 -10.92
N LEU A 60 -10.99 20.79 -11.13
CA LEU A 60 -9.83 21.23 -11.90
C LEU A 60 -10.20 21.44 -13.38
N THR A 61 -9.72 22.55 -13.96
CA THR A 61 -9.68 22.71 -15.41
C THR A 61 -8.67 21.74 -16.04
N PRO A 62 -8.66 21.51 -17.38
CA PRO A 62 -7.63 20.72 -18.04
C PRO A 62 -6.20 21.23 -17.73
N GLU A 63 -6.01 22.54 -17.75
CA GLU A 63 -4.75 23.20 -17.41
C GLU A 63 -4.42 23.06 -15.92
N GLY A 64 -5.42 23.20 -15.05
CA GLY A 64 -5.30 22.97 -13.61
C GLY A 64 -4.88 21.54 -13.30
N LYS A 65 -5.41 20.56 -14.04
CA LYS A 65 -5.05 19.16 -13.90
C LYS A 65 -3.59 18.88 -14.28
N ALA A 66 -3.10 19.52 -15.37
CA ALA A 66 -1.71 19.40 -15.77
C ALA A 66 -0.75 19.94 -14.69
N LEU A 67 -1.06 21.13 -14.13
CA LEU A 67 -0.25 21.72 -13.05
C LEU A 67 -0.39 20.96 -11.72
N TYR A 68 -1.56 20.39 -11.44
CA TYR A 68 -1.78 19.53 -10.27
C TYR A 68 -0.83 18.31 -10.29
N PHE A 69 -0.72 17.61 -11.43
CA PHE A 69 0.21 16.48 -11.52
C PHE A 69 1.67 16.90 -11.32
N GLN A 70 2.08 18.06 -11.82
CA GLN A 70 3.43 18.58 -11.54
C GLN A 70 3.61 18.98 -10.07
N ALA A 71 2.56 19.54 -9.44
CA ALA A 71 2.61 19.88 -8.03
C ALA A 71 2.71 18.65 -7.12
N LEU A 72 2.10 17.52 -7.51
CA LEU A 72 2.24 16.23 -6.81
C LEU A 72 3.68 15.71 -6.77
N GLU A 73 4.52 16.07 -7.74
CA GLU A 73 5.95 15.70 -7.72
C GLU A 73 6.76 16.60 -6.76
N ILE A 74 6.37 17.86 -6.62
CA ILE A 74 7.14 18.89 -5.90
C ILE A 74 6.74 18.96 -4.43
N VAL A 75 5.44 18.99 -4.13
CA VAL A 75 4.93 19.18 -2.76
C VAL A 75 5.44 18.11 -1.79
N PRO A 76 5.43 16.79 -2.11
CA PRO A 76 5.98 15.78 -1.22
C PRO A 76 7.48 15.95 -0.95
N ARG A 77 8.24 16.37 -1.96
CA ARG A 77 9.70 16.62 -1.81
C ARG A 77 9.98 17.77 -0.86
N LEU A 78 9.18 18.83 -0.92
CA LEU A 78 9.30 19.96 0.01
C LEU A 78 8.92 19.58 1.43
N GLN A 79 7.82 18.84 1.59
CA GLN A 79 7.44 18.29 2.89
C GLN A 79 8.54 17.36 3.44
N ALA A 80 9.22 16.61 2.58
CA ALA A 80 10.37 15.80 2.98
C ALA A 80 11.54 16.67 3.49
N ILE A 81 11.81 17.80 2.85
CA ILE A 81 12.85 18.76 3.30
C ILE A 81 12.48 19.35 4.67
N GLU A 82 11.21 19.75 4.86
CA GLU A 82 10.74 20.29 6.14
C GLU A 82 10.79 19.24 7.26
N ARG A 83 10.39 17.98 6.95
CA ARG A 83 10.55 16.85 7.89
C ARG A 83 12.02 16.65 8.24
N LYS A 84 12.90 16.64 7.24
CA LYS A 84 14.34 16.51 7.46
C LYS A 84 14.90 17.63 8.33
N ALA A 85 14.47 18.88 8.11
CA ALA A 85 14.89 20.00 8.95
C ALA A 85 14.45 19.82 10.41
N ARG A 86 13.22 19.36 10.63
CA ARG A 86 12.71 19.05 11.99
C ARG A 86 13.44 17.85 12.60
N SER A 87 13.64 16.78 11.86
CA SER A 87 14.40 15.61 12.30
C SER A 87 15.85 15.95 12.69
N LEU A 88 16.49 16.88 11.95
CA LEU A 88 17.82 17.36 12.29
C LEU A 88 17.84 18.18 13.61
N GLN A 89 16.73 18.80 13.99
CA GLN A 89 16.61 19.54 15.26
C GLN A 89 16.29 18.63 16.44
N SER A 90 15.36 17.69 16.29
CA SER A 90 14.90 16.80 17.36
C SER A 90 15.57 15.42 17.36
N GLY A 91 16.18 15.02 16.25
CA GLY A 91 16.72 13.67 16.07
C GLY A 91 15.66 12.58 15.84
N GLU A 92 14.40 12.92 15.98
CA GLU A 92 13.26 11.99 15.80
C GLU A 92 12.26 12.55 14.81
N GLU A 93 11.67 11.65 13.98
CA GLU A 93 10.53 12.01 13.14
C GLU A 93 9.26 12.06 14.01
N PRO A 94 8.46 13.14 13.93
CA PRO A 94 7.18 13.18 14.62
C PRO A 94 6.12 12.27 13.97
N ILE A 95 6.28 11.98 12.69
CA ILE A 95 5.37 11.14 11.89
C ILE A 95 6.23 10.19 11.06
N LEU A 96 5.86 8.91 11.05
CA LEU A 96 6.42 7.90 10.14
C LEU A 96 5.29 7.20 9.39
N THR A 97 5.36 7.17 8.07
CA THR A 97 4.37 6.50 7.22
C THR A 97 4.97 5.22 6.66
N ILE A 98 4.37 4.08 7.00
CA ILE A 98 4.77 2.76 6.51
C ILE A 98 3.68 2.22 5.58
N ALA A 99 4.03 1.94 4.33
CA ALA A 99 3.17 1.24 3.40
C ALA A 99 3.40 -0.26 3.52
N THR A 100 2.33 -1.04 3.63
CA THR A 100 2.38 -2.50 3.70
C THR A 100 1.47 -3.12 2.65
N HIS A 101 1.91 -4.20 2.05
CA HIS A 101 1.09 -5.00 1.15
C HIS A 101 0.40 -6.12 1.92
N SER A 102 -0.83 -6.51 1.54
CA SER A 102 -1.59 -7.55 2.25
C SER A 102 -0.83 -8.89 2.35
N MET A 103 0.00 -9.21 1.37
CA MET A 103 0.81 -10.44 1.36
C MET A 103 2.02 -10.38 2.30
N THR A 104 2.39 -9.23 2.85
CA THR A 104 3.62 -9.04 3.62
C THR A 104 3.39 -8.67 5.08
N LEU A 105 2.14 -8.40 5.49
CA LEU A 105 1.83 -8.00 6.87
C LEU A 105 1.67 -9.22 7.79
N TYR A 106 2.76 -9.95 8.06
CA TYR A 106 2.80 -11.10 8.96
C TYR A 106 3.66 -10.85 10.21
N PRO A 107 3.66 -11.76 11.21
CA PRO A 107 4.19 -11.52 12.57
C PRO A 107 5.57 -10.88 12.64
N ARG A 108 6.49 -11.23 11.75
CA ARG A 108 7.81 -10.61 11.70
C ARG A 108 7.75 -9.09 11.64
N PHE A 109 6.98 -8.54 10.70
CA PHE A 109 6.91 -7.09 10.51
C PHE A 109 5.97 -6.41 11.52
N THR A 110 4.84 -7.06 11.86
CA THR A 110 3.90 -6.49 12.84
C THR A 110 4.50 -6.39 14.24
N GLN A 111 5.40 -7.31 14.62
CA GLN A 111 6.14 -7.24 15.88
C GLN A 111 7.09 -6.03 15.91
N VAL A 112 7.83 -5.76 14.82
CA VAL A 112 8.70 -4.58 14.76
C VAL A 112 7.87 -3.29 14.79
N ILE A 113 6.69 -3.27 14.12
CA ILE A 113 5.77 -2.13 14.20
C ILE A 113 5.28 -1.92 15.64
N ALA A 114 4.95 -2.99 16.37
CA ALA A 114 4.56 -2.89 17.78
C ALA A 114 5.71 -2.34 18.65
N LEU A 115 6.91 -2.87 18.50
CA LEU A 115 8.10 -2.38 19.22
C LEU A 115 8.41 -0.92 18.90
N LEU A 116 8.18 -0.48 17.66
CA LEU A 116 8.35 0.92 17.26
C LEU A 116 7.47 1.85 18.09
N THR A 117 6.20 1.48 18.32
CA THR A 117 5.26 2.32 19.11
C THR A 117 5.61 2.32 20.61
N GLU A 118 6.24 1.27 21.11
CA GLU A 118 6.73 1.21 22.50
C GLU A 118 8.00 2.07 22.66
N GLN A 119 8.91 1.99 21.69
CA GLN A 119 10.19 2.71 21.75
C GLN A 119 10.03 4.22 21.52
N PHE A 120 9.07 4.63 20.71
CA PHE A 120 8.81 6.03 20.35
C PHE A 120 7.35 6.43 20.63
N PRO A 121 6.98 6.64 21.89
CA PRO A 121 5.58 6.86 22.29
C PRO A 121 4.95 8.16 21.74
N GLU A 122 5.76 9.14 21.35
CA GLU A 122 5.31 10.41 20.76
C GLU A 122 5.22 10.35 19.22
N LEU A 123 5.53 9.20 18.62
CA LEU A 123 5.48 9.00 17.18
C LEU A 123 4.03 8.86 16.72
N GLU A 124 3.62 9.65 15.75
CA GLU A 124 2.43 9.36 14.94
C GLU A 124 2.80 8.37 13.85
N LEU A 125 2.36 7.11 13.98
CA LEU A 125 2.57 6.08 13.00
C LEU A 125 1.38 5.98 12.05
N ILE A 126 1.63 6.14 10.74
CA ILE A 126 0.61 6.00 9.71
C ILE A 126 0.89 4.72 8.92
N LEU A 127 -0.05 3.78 8.97
CA LEU A 127 -0.02 2.59 8.13
C LEU A 127 -0.91 2.80 6.91
N VAL A 128 -0.36 2.61 5.72
CA VAL A 128 -1.10 2.74 4.46
C VAL A 128 -1.05 1.43 3.67
N ASP A 129 -2.10 1.19 2.92
CA ASP A 129 -2.22 0.02 2.07
C ASP A 129 -1.52 0.27 0.74
N ALA A 130 -0.41 -0.44 0.51
CA ALA A 130 0.38 -0.31 -0.71
C ALA A 130 -0.40 -0.72 -1.97
N GLU A 131 -1.41 -1.59 -1.85
CA GLU A 131 -2.22 -2.05 -2.98
C GLU A 131 -3.18 -0.96 -3.48
N LYS A 132 -3.76 -0.19 -2.56
CA LYS A 132 -4.68 0.91 -2.93
C LYS A 132 -3.99 2.03 -3.67
N HIS A 133 -2.70 2.13 -3.50
CA HIS A 133 -1.85 3.14 -4.09
C HIS A 133 -0.98 2.61 -5.24
N GLN A 134 -1.19 1.39 -5.71
CA GLN A 134 -0.62 0.83 -6.94
C GLN A 134 -1.07 1.59 -8.21
N LEU A 135 -1.47 2.81 -8.05
CA LEU A 135 -1.95 3.66 -9.11
C LEU A 135 -0.76 4.24 -9.85
N SER A 136 -0.50 3.66 -11.01
CA SER A 136 0.37 4.18 -12.04
C SER A 136 1.85 4.37 -11.63
N ALA A 137 2.76 3.94 -12.48
CA ALA A 137 4.22 4.15 -12.36
C ALA A 137 4.65 5.64 -12.21
N ASN A 138 3.70 6.55 -12.12
CA ASN A 138 3.87 7.99 -11.96
C ASN A 138 3.34 8.53 -10.63
N ASP A 139 2.72 7.71 -9.78
CA ASP A 139 2.19 8.17 -8.50
C ASP A 139 3.26 8.03 -7.39
N GLU A 140 4.21 8.99 -7.37
CA GLU A 140 5.16 9.18 -6.27
C GLU A 140 4.48 9.66 -4.98
N SER A 141 3.14 9.73 -4.97
CA SER A 141 2.36 10.45 -3.95
C SER A 141 1.95 9.60 -2.75
N LEU A 142 2.40 8.36 -2.63
CA LEU A 142 2.13 7.58 -1.42
C LEU A 142 2.60 8.29 -0.15
N GLY A 143 3.57 9.18 -0.26
CA GLY A 143 4.14 9.84 0.91
C GLY A 143 4.67 8.86 1.96
N ALA A 144 4.80 7.57 1.62
CA ALA A 144 5.34 6.57 2.50
C ALA A 144 6.84 6.76 2.68
N ASP A 145 7.26 6.72 3.93
CA ASP A 145 8.67 6.80 4.31
C ASP A 145 9.36 5.45 4.10
N ILE A 146 8.61 4.39 4.39
CA ILE A 146 9.06 2.99 4.29
C ILE A 146 7.95 2.17 3.63
N MET A 147 8.33 1.18 2.82
CA MET A 147 7.38 0.23 2.23
C MET A 147 7.87 -1.20 2.41
N ILE A 148 6.95 -2.10 2.72
CA ILE A 148 7.15 -3.54 2.80
C ILE A 148 6.17 -4.19 1.82
N ALA A 149 6.68 -4.68 0.70
CA ALA A 149 5.86 -5.21 -0.39
C ALA A 149 6.58 -6.35 -1.12
N PRO A 150 5.85 -7.18 -1.89
CA PRO A 150 6.49 -8.11 -2.82
C PRO A 150 7.34 -7.36 -3.83
N GLY A 151 8.55 -7.86 -4.09
CA GLY A 151 9.52 -7.23 -4.98
C GLY A 151 8.99 -7.03 -6.39
N GLY A 152 9.20 -5.84 -6.93
CA GLY A 152 8.76 -5.46 -8.27
C GLY A 152 7.28 -5.09 -8.39
N LEU A 153 6.44 -5.32 -7.37
CA LEU A 153 5.01 -4.96 -7.43
C LEU A 153 4.76 -3.48 -7.12
N CYS A 154 5.56 -2.90 -6.22
CA CYS A 154 5.41 -1.51 -5.78
C CYS A 154 6.75 -0.77 -5.88
N PRO A 155 7.27 -0.44 -7.08
CA PRO A 155 8.55 0.21 -7.22
C PRO A 155 8.49 1.65 -6.68
N GLN A 156 9.39 1.99 -5.76
CA GLN A 156 9.64 3.37 -5.33
C GLN A 156 10.86 3.94 -6.05
N ARG A 157 10.68 5.01 -6.82
CA ARG A 157 11.79 5.71 -7.46
C ARG A 157 12.60 6.52 -6.44
N GLY A 158 13.92 6.48 -6.55
CA GLY A 158 14.83 7.25 -5.69
C GLY A 158 14.88 6.77 -4.23
N SER A 159 14.43 5.55 -3.96
CA SER A 159 14.51 4.89 -2.65
C SER A 159 15.67 3.89 -2.60
N ASN A 160 16.10 3.59 -1.38
CA ASN A 160 16.91 2.41 -1.12
C ASN A 160 15.98 1.19 -1.03
N ALA A 161 16.45 0.02 -1.41
CA ALA A 161 15.67 -1.22 -1.30
C ALA A 161 16.57 -2.40 -0.94
N GLN A 162 16.03 -3.32 -0.14
CA GLN A 162 16.69 -4.56 0.22
C GLN A 162 15.65 -5.69 0.29
N VAL A 163 16.01 -6.85 -0.24
CA VAL A 163 15.20 -8.07 -0.06
C VAL A 163 15.41 -8.54 1.38
N VAL A 164 14.32 -8.66 2.13
CA VAL A 164 14.34 -8.99 3.56
C VAL A 164 13.65 -10.32 3.89
N ASP A 165 12.93 -10.89 2.93
CA ASP A 165 12.24 -12.16 3.13
C ASP A 165 11.77 -12.72 1.78
N LYS A 166 11.07 -13.87 1.82
CA LYS A 166 10.40 -14.46 0.68
C LYS A 166 8.99 -14.91 1.05
N ILE A 167 8.07 -14.75 0.13
CA ILE A 167 6.73 -15.33 0.21
C ILE A 167 6.81 -16.76 -0.32
N GLU A 168 6.49 -17.71 0.53
CA GLU A 168 6.25 -19.10 0.19
C GLU A 168 4.75 -19.35 0.17
N TRP A 169 4.27 -20.16 -0.75
CA TRP A 169 2.86 -20.40 -0.96
C TRP A 169 2.41 -21.73 -0.35
N CYS A 170 1.17 -21.81 0.05
CA CYS A 170 0.49 -23.04 0.38
C CYS A 170 -0.95 -22.99 -0.14
N PHE A 171 -1.56 -24.15 -0.28
CA PHE A 171 -2.96 -24.25 -0.66
C PHE A 171 -3.82 -24.42 0.57
N LEU A 172 -4.88 -23.61 0.65
CA LEU A 172 -5.82 -23.60 1.77
C LEU A 172 -7.24 -23.85 1.28
N THR A 173 -8.02 -24.50 2.13
CA THR A 173 -9.45 -24.62 1.95
C THR A 173 -10.14 -24.69 3.34
N SER A 174 -11.47 -24.56 3.36
CA SER A 174 -12.24 -24.81 4.58
C SER A 174 -12.13 -26.26 5.03
N PRO A 175 -12.12 -26.59 6.32
CA PRO A 175 -12.23 -27.97 6.81
C PRO A 175 -13.50 -28.69 6.34
N LEU A 176 -14.53 -27.93 5.98
CA LEU A 176 -15.80 -28.46 5.46
C LEU A 176 -15.75 -28.83 3.98
N HIS A 177 -14.74 -28.33 3.25
CA HIS A 177 -14.63 -28.50 1.81
C HIS A 177 -14.24 -29.96 1.44
N PRO A 178 -14.73 -30.53 0.31
CA PRO A 178 -14.39 -31.89 -0.11
C PRO A 178 -12.88 -32.14 -0.24
N LEU A 179 -12.10 -31.19 -0.73
CA LEU A 179 -10.62 -31.30 -0.84
C LEU A 179 -9.95 -31.56 0.52
N ALA A 180 -10.47 -30.99 1.63
CA ALA A 180 -9.93 -31.23 2.96
C ALA A 180 -10.14 -32.67 3.47
N ARG A 181 -11.03 -33.42 2.84
CA ARG A 181 -11.36 -34.81 3.22
C ARG A 181 -10.61 -35.85 2.38
N LEU A 182 -9.89 -35.44 1.35
CA LEU A 182 -9.06 -36.34 0.53
C LEU A 182 -7.95 -36.93 1.41
N LYS A 183 -7.79 -38.24 1.31
CA LYS A 183 -6.70 -38.95 1.98
C LYS A 183 -5.52 -39.04 1.01
N GLY A 184 -4.39 -38.43 1.41
CA GLY A 184 -3.18 -38.45 0.60
C GLY A 184 -2.84 -37.13 -0.05
N GLU A 185 -2.21 -37.21 -1.18
CA GLU A 185 -1.76 -36.06 -1.97
C GLU A 185 -2.91 -35.56 -2.86
N VAL A 186 -3.15 -34.27 -2.88
CA VAL A 186 -4.12 -33.62 -3.76
C VAL A 186 -3.45 -33.40 -5.11
N THR A 187 -4.02 -33.95 -6.16
CA THR A 187 -3.47 -33.84 -7.51
C THR A 187 -3.96 -32.57 -8.23
N PRO A 188 -3.29 -32.14 -9.32
CA PRO A 188 -3.80 -31.05 -10.16
C PRO A 188 -5.23 -31.33 -10.69
N GLU A 189 -5.53 -32.57 -11.05
CA GLU A 189 -6.85 -32.98 -11.52
C GLU A 189 -7.93 -32.86 -10.44
N ASP A 190 -7.57 -33.06 -9.16
CA ASP A 190 -8.48 -32.82 -8.06
C ASP A 190 -8.76 -31.32 -7.90
N LEU A 191 -7.74 -30.47 -8.04
CA LEU A 191 -7.91 -29.02 -7.95
C LEU A 191 -8.79 -28.46 -9.08
N GLU A 192 -8.67 -28.97 -10.29
CA GLU A 192 -9.47 -28.55 -11.45
C GLU A 192 -10.97 -28.78 -11.26
N GLN A 193 -11.37 -29.71 -10.39
CA GLN A 193 -12.79 -30.03 -10.14
C GLN A 193 -13.48 -28.98 -9.28
N TYR A 194 -12.74 -28.14 -8.54
CA TYR A 194 -13.29 -27.19 -7.59
C TYR A 194 -12.95 -25.76 -7.95
N PRO A 195 -13.79 -24.78 -7.53
CA PRO A 195 -13.50 -23.38 -7.72
C PRO A 195 -12.22 -22.97 -6.99
N GLN A 196 -11.37 -22.21 -7.66
CA GLN A 196 -10.25 -21.51 -7.04
C GLN A 196 -10.61 -20.06 -6.76
N LEU A 197 -10.29 -19.59 -5.57
CA LEU A 197 -10.36 -18.19 -5.19
C LEU A 197 -9.10 -17.50 -5.70
N LEU A 198 -9.25 -16.50 -6.57
CA LEU A 198 -8.14 -15.78 -7.19
C LEU A 198 -8.44 -14.28 -7.20
N SER A 199 -7.45 -13.46 -6.87
CA SER A 199 -7.62 -12.00 -6.88
C SER A 199 -7.99 -11.48 -8.27
N LEU A 200 -8.69 -10.35 -8.32
CA LEU A 200 -8.88 -9.59 -9.54
C LEU A 200 -7.55 -9.05 -10.06
N GLU A 201 -7.43 -9.00 -11.37
CA GLU A 201 -6.25 -8.47 -12.06
C GLU A 201 -5.98 -7.02 -11.68
N GLY A 202 -4.68 -6.68 -11.54
CA GLY A 202 -4.23 -5.31 -11.28
C GLY A 202 -4.47 -4.80 -9.85
N LYS A 203 -5.01 -5.63 -8.94
CA LYS A 203 -5.21 -5.24 -7.53
C LYS A 203 -4.08 -5.70 -6.62
N VAL A 204 -3.57 -6.91 -6.83
CA VAL A 204 -2.61 -7.55 -5.93
C VAL A 204 -1.32 -7.94 -6.65
N ALA A 205 -1.40 -8.26 -7.94
CA ALA A 205 -0.27 -8.74 -8.73
C ALA A 205 -0.47 -8.45 -10.22
N THR A 206 0.60 -8.59 -11.00
CA THR A 206 0.51 -8.57 -12.46
C THR A 206 -0.24 -9.81 -12.96
N ASN A 207 -0.84 -9.72 -14.15
CA ASN A 207 -1.56 -10.85 -14.76
C ASN A 207 -0.69 -12.11 -14.89
N GLU A 208 0.59 -11.95 -15.20
CA GLU A 208 1.54 -13.06 -15.32
C GLU A 208 1.73 -13.80 -13.99
N LEU A 209 1.83 -13.07 -12.89
CA LEU A 209 1.95 -13.63 -11.55
C LEU A 209 0.65 -14.31 -11.11
N LEU A 210 -0.52 -13.74 -11.42
CA LEU A 210 -1.81 -14.34 -11.10
C LEU A 210 -2.04 -15.64 -11.91
N GLU A 211 -1.67 -15.65 -13.18
CA GLU A 211 -1.76 -16.86 -13.99
C GLU A 211 -0.79 -17.97 -13.51
N SER A 212 0.37 -17.62 -12.94
CA SER A 212 1.28 -18.62 -12.34
C SER A 212 0.69 -19.27 -11.08
N LEU A 213 -0.28 -18.62 -10.44
CA LEU A 213 -1.01 -19.14 -9.27
C LEU A 213 -2.34 -19.81 -9.65
N ARG A 214 -2.65 -19.96 -10.94
CA ARG A 214 -3.90 -20.53 -11.40
C ARG A 214 -3.79 -22.04 -11.56
N TYR A 215 -4.59 -22.77 -10.80
CA TYR A 215 -4.62 -24.25 -10.76
C TYR A 215 -6.00 -24.84 -11.09
N SER A 216 -7.01 -23.98 -11.34
CA SER A 216 -8.33 -24.42 -11.75
C SER A 216 -8.88 -23.55 -12.88
N PRO A 217 -9.62 -24.13 -13.83
CA PRO A 217 -10.38 -23.36 -14.81
C PRO A 217 -11.62 -22.67 -14.18
N ARG A 218 -12.08 -23.16 -13.02
CA ARG A 218 -13.23 -22.64 -12.30
C ARG A 218 -12.78 -21.59 -11.30
N LEU A 219 -13.06 -20.31 -11.54
CA LEU A 219 -12.58 -19.20 -10.74
C LEU A 219 -13.71 -18.47 -10.02
N ILE A 220 -13.47 -18.13 -8.77
CA ILE A 220 -14.19 -17.09 -8.03
C ILE A 220 -13.18 -15.97 -7.84
N ARG A 221 -13.40 -14.84 -8.49
CA ARG A 221 -12.50 -13.69 -8.37
C ARG A 221 -12.98 -12.76 -7.25
N TYR A 222 -12.03 -12.31 -6.42
CA TYR A 222 -12.28 -11.40 -5.30
C TYR A 222 -11.45 -10.12 -5.45
N GLU A 223 -11.93 -9.04 -4.83
CA GLU A 223 -11.30 -7.73 -4.90
C GLU A 223 -10.50 -7.38 -3.61
N ASN A 224 -10.93 -7.92 -2.47
CA ASN A 224 -10.32 -7.61 -1.18
C ASN A 224 -10.22 -8.84 -0.28
N HIS A 225 -9.46 -8.69 0.81
CA HIS A 225 -9.17 -9.78 1.74
C HIS A 225 -10.42 -10.28 2.47
N ASP A 226 -11.38 -9.42 2.79
CA ASP A 226 -12.60 -9.81 3.51
C ASP A 226 -13.44 -10.77 2.64
N GLN A 227 -13.59 -10.47 1.35
CA GLN A 227 -14.27 -11.36 0.40
C GLN A 227 -13.56 -12.70 0.27
N LEU A 228 -12.21 -12.71 0.20
CA LEU A 228 -11.42 -13.95 0.19
C LEU A 228 -11.71 -14.76 1.44
N GLN A 229 -11.60 -14.15 2.60
CA GLN A 229 -11.77 -14.83 3.90
C GLN A 229 -13.17 -15.43 4.03
N ASP A 230 -14.21 -14.68 3.75
CA ASP A 230 -15.59 -15.16 3.83
C ASP A 230 -15.85 -16.33 2.87
N MET A 231 -15.38 -16.23 1.62
CA MET A 231 -15.54 -17.31 0.63
C MET A 231 -14.73 -18.55 0.99
N LEU A 232 -13.54 -18.38 1.53
CA LEU A 232 -12.71 -19.50 1.96
C LEU A 232 -13.34 -20.22 3.17
N LEU A 233 -13.75 -19.48 4.18
CA LEU A 233 -14.34 -20.05 5.41
C LEU A 233 -15.68 -20.74 5.16
N CYS A 234 -16.53 -20.21 4.27
CA CYS A 234 -17.78 -20.88 3.89
C CYS A 234 -17.58 -22.13 3.01
N GLY A 235 -16.34 -22.40 2.57
CA GLY A 235 -16.01 -23.58 1.75
C GLY A 235 -16.36 -23.43 0.28
N ALA A 236 -16.35 -22.21 -0.26
CA ALA A 236 -16.66 -21.96 -1.68
C ALA A 236 -15.59 -22.51 -2.65
N GLY A 237 -14.38 -22.78 -2.15
CA GLY A 237 -13.27 -23.28 -2.96
C GLY A 237 -11.97 -23.39 -2.19
N PHE A 238 -10.88 -23.32 -2.95
CA PHE A 238 -9.50 -23.29 -2.40
C PHE A 238 -8.74 -22.06 -2.89
N VAL A 239 -7.64 -21.74 -2.22
CA VAL A 239 -6.76 -20.60 -2.56
C VAL A 239 -5.28 -20.97 -2.43
N ALA A 240 -4.43 -20.44 -3.30
CA ALA A 240 -3.00 -20.35 -3.07
C ALA A 240 -2.73 -19.11 -2.20
N TYR A 241 -2.13 -19.30 -1.03
CA TYR A 241 -2.03 -18.27 0.00
C TYR A 241 -0.62 -18.22 0.63
N PRO A 242 -0.10 -17.05 1.03
CA PRO A 242 1.19 -16.94 1.68
C PRO A 242 1.25 -17.78 2.97
N THR A 243 2.20 -18.68 3.07
CA THR A 243 2.29 -19.66 4.18
C THR A 243 2.38 -18.99 5.54
N LYS A 244 3.16 -17.91 5.67
CA LYS A 244 3.33 -17.19 6.93
C LYS A 244 2.04 -16.50 7.42
N LEU A 245 1.20 -16.06 6.50
CA LEU A 245 -0.12 -15.49 6.81
C LEU A 245 -1.17 -16.56 7.11
N ALA A 246 -1.00 -17.75 6.52
CA ALA A 246 -1.92 -18.88 6.74
C ALA A 246 -1.83 -19.46 8.16
N GLN A 247 -0.67 -19.40 8.77
CA GLN A 247 -0.37 -20.14 10.00
C GLN A 247 -1.37 -19.88 11.14
N PRO A 248 -1.74 -18.63 11.48
CA PRO A 248 -2.72 -18.40 12.54
C PRO A 248 -4.09 -19.03 12.27
N PHE A 249 -4.54 -19.04 11.02
CA PHE A 249 -5.83 -19.65 10.63
C PHE A 249 -5.76 -21.19 10.69
N ILE A 250 -4.61 -21.77 10.36
CA ILE A 250 -4.37 -23.20 10.46
C ILE A 250 -4.35 -23.63 11.92
N ASP A 251 -3.63 -22.91 12.78
CA ASP A 251 -3.50 -23.22 14.22
C ASP A 251 -4.83 -23.15 14.96
N HIS A 252 -5.72 -22.27 14.52
CA HIS A 252 -7.09 -22.18 15.07
C HIS A 252 -8.10 -23.13 14.39
N GLY A 253 -7.65 -23.95 13.43
CA GLY A 253 -8.51 -24.90 12.73
C GLY A 253 -9.56 -24.25 11.82
N LEU A 254 -9.40 -22.99 11.47
CA LEU A 254 -10.34 -22.26 10.61
C LEU A 254 -10.19 -22.66 9.14
N VAL A 255 -8.96 -23.04 8.75
CA VAL A 255 -8.65 -23.53 7.41
C VAL A 255 -7.77 -24.80 7.50
N THR A 256 -7.77 -25.56 6.41
CA THR A 256 -6.94 -26.75 6.26
C THR A 256 -5.93 -26.52 5.17
N LYS A 257 -4.66 -26.78 5.45
CA LYS A 257 -3.59 -26.80 4.46
C LYS A 257 -3.70 -28.09 3.64
N LEU A 258 -3.80 -27.97 2.31
CA LEU A 258 -3.83 -29.09 1.40
C LEU A 258 -2.41 -29.61 1.14
N ASN A 259 -2.26 -30.93 1.11
CA ASN A 259 -1.02 -31.57 0.67
C ASN A 259 -1.06 -31.74 -0.85
N VAL A 260 -0.66 -30.70 -1.58
CA VAL A 260 -0.66 -30.70 -3.05
C VAL A 260 0.66 -31.27 -3.55
N GLY A 261 0.60 -32.37 -4.31
CA GLY A 261 1.76 -32.97 -4.95
C GLY A 261 2.24 -32.18 -6.15
N HIS A 262 3.53 -32.29 -6.40
CA HIS A 262 4.20 -31.61 -7.52
C HIS A 262 3.97 -30.09 -7.55
N TYR A 263 3.63 -29.50 -6.41
CA TYR A 263 3.63 -28.05 -6.29
C TYR A 263 5.08 -27.55 -6.41
N ASP A 264 5.30 -26.69 -7.38
CA ASP A 264 6.60 -26.06 -7.55
C ASP A 264 6.90 -25.12 -6.36
N SER A 265 7.54 -25.70 -5.32
CA SER A 265 7.99 -24.94 -4.14
C SER A 265 9.05 -23.88 -4.50
N SER A 266 9.52 -23.85 -5.76
CA SER A 266 10.43 -22.81 -6.25
C SER A 266 9.71 -21.49 -6.54
N LEU A 267 8.36 -21.48 -6.64
CA LEU A 267 7.60 -20.24 -6.79
C LEU A 267 7.65 -19.45 -5.48
N THR A 268 8.69 -18.66 -5.33
CA THR A 268 8.85 -17.74 -4.21
C THR A 268 8.95 -16.32 -4.73
N TRP A 269 8.27 -15.40 -4.03
CA TRP A 269 8.38 -14.00 -4.35
C TRP A 269 9.23 -13.31 -3.29
N PRO A 270 10.23 -12.50 -3.68
CA PRO A 270 11.00 -11.74 -2.71
C PRO A 270 10.10 -10.72 -2.00
N VAL A 271 10.35 -10.48 -0.73
CA VAL A 271 9.79 -9.36 0.01
C VAL A 271 10.84 -8.27 0.08
N GLU A 272 10.52 -7.11 -0.43
CA GLU A 272 11.39 -5.95 -0.39
C GLU A 272 10.96 -4.98 0.71
N LEU A 273 11.94 -4.56 1.49
CA LEU A 273 11.89 -3.37 2.33
C LEU A 273 12.50 -2.24 1.53
N SER A 274 11.72 -1.22 1.21
CA SER A 274 12.21 -0.02 0.53
C SER A 274 11.95 1.22 1.36
N TRP A 275 12.82 2.23 1.25
CA TRP A 275 12.71 3.45 2.05
C TRP A 275 13.30 4.66 1.33
N ARG A 276 12.73 5.83 1.58
CA ARG A 276 13.22 7.08 1.02
C ARG A 276 14.57 7.48 1.61
N SER A 277 15.36 8.20 0.86
CA SER A 277 16.59 8.80 1.35
C SER A 277 16.32 9.84 2.44
N GLY A 278 17.20 9.88 3.45
CA GLY A 278 17.14 10.89 4.50
C GLY A 278 16.06 10.64 5.56
N LEU A 279 15.79 9.39 5.92
CA LEU A 279 15.08 9.04 7.15
C LEU A 279 15.82 9.59 8.37
N GLY A 280 15.07 9.98 9.39
CA GLY A 280 15.62 10.33 10.69
C GLY A 280 15.87 9.11 11.57
N THR A 281 15.98 9.33 12.87
CA THR A 281 16.33 8.29 13.85
C THR A 281 15.30 7.17 13.91
N VAL A 282 14.01 7.51 13.89
CA VAL A 282 12.91 6.56 14.04
C VAL A 282 12.84 5.59 12.85
N GLY A 283 12.84 6.14 11.63
CA GLY A 283 12.81 5.32 10.42
C GLY A 283 14.05 4.45 10.26
N THR A 284 15.24 4.99 10.62
CA THR A 284 16.49 4.22 10.61
C THR A 284 16.43 3.06 11.59
N TRP A 285 15.98 3.30 12.82
CA TRP A 285 15.80 2.26 13.82
C TRP A 285 14.86 1.14 13.34
N PHE A 286 13.73 1.52 12.71
CA PHE A 286 12.79 0.52 12.19
C PHE A 286 13.45 -0.38 11.14
N ILE A 287 14.21 0.19 10.20
CA ILE A 287 14.94 -0.57 9.19
C ILE A 287 15.94 -1.54 9.83
N GLU A 288 16.73 -1.07 10.79
CA GLU A 288 17.71 -1.87 11.51
C GLU A 288 17.03 -3.06 12.20
N GLN A 289 15.91 -2.84 12.89
CA GLN A 289 15.16 -3.91 13.55
C GLN A 289 14.62 -4.95 12.57
N VAL A 290 14.10 -4.52 11.40
CA VAL A 290 13.66 -5.46 10.37
C VAL A 290 14.83 -6.28 9.82
N LEU A 291 15.99 -5.68 9.63
CA LEU A 291 17.19 -6.36 9.11
C LEU A 291 17.87 -7.28 10.14
N GLU A 292 17.83 -6.92 11.42
CA GLU A 292 18.40 -7.76 12.51
C GLU A 292 17.64 -9.07 12.70
N GLN A 293 16.34 -9.10 12.44
CA GLN A 293 15.54 -10.33 12.50
C GLN A 293 15.85 -11.35 11.37
N GLU A 294 16.75 -11.02 10.45
CA GLU A 294 17.28 -11.97 9.44
C GLU A 294 18.38 -12.90 10.00
N ARG A 295 18.92 -12.62 11.19
CA ARG A 295 19.96 -13.40 11.82
C ARG A 295 19.39 -14.39 12.86
#